data_1379624aeac860d9c54e86c767df374b
#
_entry.id   1379624aeac860d9c54e86c767df374b
#
_cell.length_a   1.000
_cell.length_b   1.000
_cell.length_c   1.000
_cell.angle_alpha   90.00
_cell.angle_beta   90.00
_cell.angle_gamma   90.00
#
_symmetry.space_group_name_H-M   'P 1'
#
loop_
_entity.id
_entity.type
_entity.pdbx_description
1 polymer ?
#
loop_
_entity_poly.entity_id
_entity_poly.type
_entity_poly.pdbx_seq_one_letter_code
_entity_poly.pdbx_strand_id
1 'polypeptide(L)'
;KLVGREYDRLGDLTEAMRAVVSRLEGAFTLLAVHADSPGVVVGARRNSPLVVGLGDGANFLGSDVAAFIGYTRHALELGQDQIVTITPDGYEVIGFDGTPADGKAYEVTWDAAAAEKGGYETFMEKEIYEQPHAVADTLLGRTDDEGRLVLDEVRISEEQLGQIDRIVVVACGTA
;
A
#
# COMPACT_ATOMS: atom_id res chain seq x y z
N LYS A 1 2.65 -19.10 -10.11
CA LYS A 1 2.25 -20.22 -11.03
C LYS A 1 1.13 -19.81 -12.00
N LEU A 2 0.06 -19.11 -11.54
CA LEU A 2 -1.03 -18.69 -12.45
C LEU A 2 -0.52 -17.68 -13.48
N VAL A 3 0.16 -16.61 -13.02
CA VAL A 3 0.72 -15.59 -13.91
C VAL A 3 1.70 -16.21 -14.91
N GLY A 4 2.57 -17.13 -14.50
CA GLY A 4 3.50 -17.80 -15.41
C GLY A 4 2.78 -18.59 -16.52
N ARG A 5 1.71 -19.31 -16.18
CA ARG A 5 0.91 -20.03 -17.21
C ARG A 5 0.23 -19.11 -18.21
N GLU A 6 -0.26 -17.94 -17.74
CA GLU A 6 -0.84 -16.96 -18.65
C GLU A 6 0.24 -16.28 -19.47
N TYR A 7 1.43 -16.05 -18.91
CA TYR A 7 2.57 -15.53 -19.67
C TYR A 7 3.02 -16.48 -20.78
N ASP A 8 3.11 -17.79 -20.51
CA ASP A 8 3.44 -18.82 -21.52
C ASP A 8 2.46 -18.77 -22.72
N ARG A 9 1.22 -18.36 -22.48
CA ARG A 9 0.16 -18.27 -23.48
C ARG A 9 0.13 -16.94 -24.23
N LEU A 10 0.37 -15.83 -23.50
CA LEU A 10 0.14 -14.47 -23.98
C LEU A 10 1.43 -13.76 -24.42
N GLY A 11 2.58 -14.15 -23.87
CA GLY A 11 3.87 -13.52 -24.15
C GLY A 11 4.03 -12.11 -23.59
N ASP A 12 3.06 -11.65 -22.79
CA ASP A 12 3.03 -10.32 -22.19
C ASP A 12 2.72 -10.42 -20.70
N LEU A 13 3.58 -9.80 -19.86
CA LEU A 13 3.49 -9.94 -18.41
C LEU A 13 2.34 -9.13 -17.81
N THR A 14 2.02 -7.98 -18.41
CA THR A 14 0.90 -7.12 -18.00
C THR A 14 -0.43 -7.81 -18.30
N GLU A 15 -0.57 -8.35 -19.51
CA GLU A 15 -1.76 -9.09 -19.91
C GLU A 15 -1.92 -10.41 -19.13
N ALA A 16 -0.81 -11.09 -18.83
CA ALA A 16 -0.81 -12.28 -17.99
C ALA A 16 -1.28 -11.94 -16.56
N MET A 17 -0.82 -10.82 -15.99
CA MET A 17 -1.28 -10.33 -14.70
C MET A 17 -2.78 -10.01 -14.76
N ARG A 18 -3.23 -9.28 -15.78
CA ARG A 18 -4.63 -8.89 -15.99
C ARG A 18 -5.56 -10.13 -16.07
N ALA A 19 -5.17 -11.14 -16.82
CA ALA A 19 -5.93 -12.40 -16.94
C ALA A 19 -6.04 -13.15 -15.60
N VAL A 20 -5.08 -12.98 -14.70
CA VAL A 20 -5.09 -13.62 -13.38
C VAL A 20 -5.93 -12.82 -12.39
N VAL A 21 -5.71 -11.50 -12.27
CA VAL A 21 -6.39 -10.68 -11.25
C VAL A 21 -7.91 -10.61 -11.45
N SER A 22 -8.38 -10.75 -12.70
CA SER A 22 -9.82 -10.83 -13.01
C SER A 22 -10.53 -12.05 -12.39
N ARG A 23 -9.76 -13.06 -11.97
CA ARG A 23 -10.24 -14.34 -11.40
C ARG A 23 -10.00 -14.42 -9.89
N LEU A 24 -9.31 -13.45 -9.32
CA LEU A 24 -9.00 -13.43 -7.89
C LEU A 24 -10.08 -12.68 -7.11
N GLU A 25 -10.38 -13.18 -5.93
CA GLU A 25 -11.28 -12.57 -4.97
C GLU A 25 -10.50 -12.15 -3.72
N GLY A 26 -11.03 -11.15 -2.99
CA GLY A 26 -10.45 -10.65 -1.76
C GLY A 26 -9.37 -9.58 -1.96
N ALA A 27 -8.71 -9.19 -0.88
CA ALA A 27 -7.63 -8.20 -0.87
C ALA A 27 -6.31 -8.85 -1.26
N PHE A 28 -5.55 -8.19 -2.14
CA PHE A 28 -4.22 -8.64 -2.53
C PHE A 28 -3.35 -7.51 -3.09
N THR A 29 -2.06 -7.71 -2.97
CA THR A 29 -1.03 -7.03 -3.75
C THR A 29 -0.13 -8.11 -4.36
N LEU A 30 0.04 -8.07 -5.67
CA LEU A 30 0.85 -9.01 -6.42
C LEU A 30 1.96 -8.28 -7.17
N LEU A 31 3.14 -8.86 -7.19
CA LEU A 31 4.25 -8.43 -8.03
C LEU A 31 4.71 -9.62 -8.88
N ALA A 32 5.06 -9.34 -10.13
CA ALA A 32 5.58 -10.34 -11.05
C ALA A 32 6.76 -9.78 -11.85
N VAL A 33 7.73 -10.66 -12.05
CA VAL A 33 8.85 -10.49 -12.98
C VAL A 33 8.98 -11.76 -13.81
N HIS A 34 9.53 -11.66 -15.01
CA HIS A 34 9.79 -12.81 -15.87
C HIS A 34 11.18 -12.73 -16.52
N ALA A 35 11.86 -13.88 -16.65
CA ALA A 35 13.21 -13.91 -17.19
C ALA A 35 13.29 -13.43 -18.65
N ASP A 36 12.23 -13.69 -19.44
CA ASP A 36 12.15 -13.26 -20.85
C ASP A 36 11.67 -11.81 -21.01
N SER A 37 11.38 -11.11 -19.90
CA SER A 37 11.00 -9.69 -19.87
C SER A 37 11.91 -8.93 -18.89
N PRO A 38 13.24 -8.89 -19.15
CA PRO A 38 14.18 -8.22 -18.25
C PRO A 38 13.87 -6.71 -18.17
N GLY A 39 13.97 -6.16 -16.96
CA GLY A 39 13.70 -4.74 -16.72
C GLY A 39 12.21 -4.38 -16.60
N VAL A 40 11.31 -5.36 -16.68
CA VAL A 40 9.86 -5.16 -16.49
C VAL A 40 9.44 -5.76 -15.15
N VAL A 41 8.73 -4.95 -14.35
CA VAL A 41 8.04 -5.42 -13.16
C VAL A 41 6.57 -5.03 -13.27
N VAL A 42 5.69 -5.99 -13.08
CA VAL A 42 4.24 -5.75 -13.08
C VAL A 42 3.70 -5.91 -11.67
N GLY A 43 2.96 -4.91 -11.22
CA GLY A 43 2.26 -4.91 -9.93
C GLY A 43 0.75 -4.81 -10.11
N ALA A 44 -0.01 -5.43 -9.24
CA ALA A 44 -1.47 -5.32 -9.22
C ALA A 44 -1.98 -5.26 -7.77
N ARG A 45 -3.02 -4.45 -7.54
CA ARG A 45 -3.60 -4.32 -6.19
C ARG A 45 -5.12 -4.31 -6.19
N ARG A 46 -5.68 -4.88 -5.10
CA ARG A 46 -7.10 -4.77 -4.70
C ARG A 46 -7.18 -4.72 -3.18
N ASN A 47 -7.76 -3.66 -2.61
CA ASN A 47 -7.96 -3.48 -1.15
C ASN A 47 -6.68 -3.71 -0.31
N SER A 48 -5.50 -3.49 -0.90
CA SER A 48 -4.20 -3.63 -0.27
C SER A 48 -3.26 -2.59 -0.88
N PRO A 49 -2.35 -1.97 -0.13
CA PRO A 49 -1.55 -0.86 -0.64
C PRO A 49 -0.53 -1.32 -1.69
N LEU A 50 -0.32 -0.48 -2.70
CA LEU A 50 0.79 -0.56 -3.65
C LEU A 50 1.12 0.85 -4.14
N VAL A 51 2.37 1.25 -3.99
CA VAL A 51 2.89 2.56 -4.34
C VAL A 51 4.06 2.39 -5.31
N VAL A 52 4.14 3.27 -6.28
CA VAL A 52 5.28 3.35 -7.21
C VAL A 52 6.21 4.45 -6.76
N GLY A 53 7.50 4.18 -6.67
CA GLY A 53 8.55 5.20 -6.54
C GLY A 53 9.09 5.54 -7.93
N LEU A 54 9.09 6.82 -8.29
CA LEU A 54 9.55 7.30 -9.58
C LEU A 54 10.95 7.90 -9.42
N GLY A 55 11.97 7.21 -9.92
CA GLY A 55 13.37 7.63 -9.85
C GLY A 55 13.97 7.92 -11.23
N ASP A 56 15.21 8.37 -11.24
CA ASP A 56 15.98 8.60 -12.46
C ASP A 56 16.67 7.28 -12.87
N GLY A 57 16.25 6.74 -14.00
CA GLY A 57 16.76 5.46 -14.54
C GLY A 57 16.38 4.22 -13.72
N ALA A 58 15.49 4.35 -12.73
CA ALA A 58 14.96 3.24 -11.96
C ALA A 58 13.61 3.59 -11.33
N ASN A 59 12.64 2.69 -11.42
CA ASN A 59 11.36 2.79 -10.73
C ASN A 59 11.19 1.65 -9.73
N PHE A 60 10.40 1.88 -8.70
CA PHE A 60 10.27 1.01 -7.54
C PHE A 60 8.80 0.66 -7.29
N LEU A 61 8.55 -0.52 -6.74
CA LEU A 61 7.24 -0.91 -6.21
C LEU A 61 7.37 -1.31 -4.74
N GLY A 62 6.48 -0.81 -3.92
CA GLY A 62 6.41 -1.15 -2.51
C GLY A 62 4.99 -1.02 -1.97
N SER A 63 4.71 -1.63 -0.85
CA SER A 63 3.45 -1.42 -0.12
C SER A 63 3.42 -0.08 0.61
N ASP A 64 4.59 0.51 0.84
CA ASP A 64 4.78 1.80 1.50
C ASP A 64 5.98 2.53 0.90
N VAL A 65 5.97 3.88 0.95
CA VAL A 65 7.05 4.73 0.46
C VAL A 65 8.37 4.50 1.19
N ALA A 66 8.33 4.01 2.43
CA ALA A 66 9.52 3.66 3.21
C ALA A 66 10.41 2.63 2.49
N ALA A 67 9.82 1.81 1.60
CA ALA A 67 10.57 0.82 0.82
C ALA A 67 11.58 1.46 -0.17
N PHE A 68 11.34 2.69 -0.61
CA PHE A 68 12.17 3.35 -1.63
C PHE A 68 12.51 4.82 -1.34
N ILE A 69 12.12 5.36 -0.18
CA ILE A 69 12.36 6.77 0.19
C ILE A 69 13.85 7.17 0.14
N GLY A 70 14.74 6.22 0.33
CA GLY A 70 16.19 6.43 0.20
C GLY A 70 16.67 6.64 -1.24
N TYR A 71 15.82 6.36 -2.24
CA TYR A 71 16.15 6.46 -3.66
C TYR A 71 15.37 7.56 -4.36
N THR A 72 14.10 7.76 -4.00
CA THR A 72 13.25 8.79 -4.59
C THR A 72 12.17 9.24 -3.62
N ARG A 73 11.78 10.52 -3.74
CA ARG A 73 10.65 11.11 -3.02
C ARG A 73 9.41 11.27 -3.89
N HIS A 74 9.55 11.05 -5.21
CA HIS A 74 8.41 11.11 -6.12
C HIS A 74 7.68 9.77 -6.10
N ALA A 75 6.42 9.80 -5.71
CA ALA A 75 5.60 8.63 -5.56
C ALA A 75 4.30 8.74 -6.35
N LEU A 76 3.77 7.58 -6.75
CA LEU A 76 2.48 7.44 -7.41
C LEU A 76 1.67 6.41 -6.64
N GLU A 77 0.57 6.83 -6.04
CA GLU A 77 -0.39 5.94 -5.38
C GLU A 77 -1.35 5.35 -6.43
N LEU A 78 -1.47 4.04 -6.43
CA LEU A 78 -2.41 3.35 -7.30
C LEU A 78 -3.82 3.37 -6.71
N GLY A 79 -4.81 3.55 -7.57
CA GLY A 79 -6.22 3.36 -7.24
C GLY A 79 -6.60 1.91 -7.01
N GLN A 80 -7.89 1.66 -6.77
CA GLN A 80 -8.43 0.30 -6.64
C GLN A 80 -8.48 -0.39 -7.99
N ASP A 81 -8.24 -1.71 -7.97
CA ASP A 81 -8.33 -2.58 -9.15
C ASP A 81 -7.46 -2.12 -10.31
N GLN A 82 -6.24 -1.68 -9.98
CA GLN A 82 -5.26 -1.23 -10.96
C GLN A 82 -4.06 -2.18 -11.06
N ILE A 83 -3.49 -2.21 -12.24
CA ILE A 83 -2.24 -2.85 -12.60
C ILE A 83 -1.26 -1.75 -13.00
N VAL A 84 -0.03 -1.86 -12.55
CA VAL A 84 1.07 -1.02 -12.98
C VAL A 84 2.17 -1.86 -13.58
N THR A 85 2.68 -1.41 -14.70
CA THR A 85 3.90 -1.93 -15.33
C THR A 85 4.97 -0.88 -15.19
N ILE A 86 6.08 -1.20 -14.55
CA ILE A 86 7.24 -0.33 -14.45
C ILE A 86 8.42 -0.87 -15.25
N THR A 87 9.16 0.04 -15.85
CA THR A 87 10.46 -0.17 -16.49
C THR A 87 11.46 0.82 -15.89
N PRO A 88 12.76 0.72 -16.19
CA PRO A 88 13.72 1.76 -15.77
C PRO A 88 13.34 3.16 -16.24
N ASP A 89 12.72 3.28 -17.40
CA ASP A 89 12.48 4.56 -18.08
C ASP A 89 11.06 5.11 -17.91
N GLY A 90 10.13 4.33 -17.33
CA GLY A 90 8.76 4.79 -17.19
C GLY A 90 7.80 3.79 -16.53
N TYR A 91 6.54 4.16 -16.57
CA TYR A 91 5.46 3.34 -16.04
C TYR A 91 4.19 3.47 -16.86
N GLU A 92 3.34 2.47 -16.78
CA GLU A 92 1.99 2.47 -17.34
C GLU A 92 1.01 1.93 -16.30
N VAL A 93 -0.16 2.54 -16.17
CA VAL A 93 -1.23 2.09 -15.26
C VAL A 93 -2.48 1.79 -16.07
N ILE A 94 -3.06 0.63 -15.80
CA ILE A 94 -4.35 0.21 -16.38
C ILE A 94 -5.29 -0.31 -15.28
N GLY A 95 -6.58 -0.25 -15.55
CA GLY A 95 -7.58 -0.95 -14.75
C GLY A 95 -7.53 -2.47 -14.98
N PHE A 96 -8.18 -3.24 -14.11
CA PHE A 96 -8.33 -4.69 -14.32
C PHE A 96 -9.13 -5.04 -15.57
N ASP A 97 -9.94 -4.11 -16.06
CA ASP A 97 -10.67 -4.19 -17.33
C ASP A 97 -9.78 -3.88 -18.56
N GLY A 98 -8.56 -3.44 -18.35
CA GLY A 98 -7.61 -3.08 -19.39
C GLY A 98 -7.73 -1.63 -19.88
N THR A 99 -8.59 -0.81 -19.28
CA THR A 99 -8.68 0.61 -19.63
C THR A 99 -7.47 1.37 -19.07
N PRO A 100 -6.93 2.37 -19.80
CA PRO A 100 -5.92 3.27 -19.26
C PRO A 100 -6.42 3.92 -17.97
N ALA A 101 -5.54 4.01 -16.98
CA ALA A 101 -5.83 4.59 -15.70
C ALA A 101 -4.66 5.46 -15.22
N ASP A 102 -4.95 6.35 -14.29
CA ASP A 102 -3.94 7.21 -13.67
C ASP A 102 -3.80 6.87 -12.18
N GLY A 103 -2.58 6.93 -11.68
CA GLY A 103 -2.30 6.99 -10.26
C GLY A 103 -2.26 8.43 -9.76
N LYS A 104 -2.33 8.61 -8.45
CA LYS A 104 -2.18 9.91 -7.82
C LYS A 104 -0.70 10.16 -7.51
N ALA A 105 -0.09 11.04 -8.31
CA ALA A 105 1.29 11.46 -8.07
C ALA A 105 1.39 12.43 -6.88
N TYR A 106 2.41 12.26 -6.05
CA TYR A 106 2.72 13.15 -4.94
C TYR A 106 4.21 13.10 -4.59
N GLU A 107 4.68 14.11 -3.87
CA GLU A 107 6.02 14.16 -3.32
C GLU A 107 5.99 13.84 -1.81
N VAL A 108 6.85 12.93 -1.39
CA VAL A 108 7.00 12.58 0.03
C VAL A 108 7.75 13.70 0.74
N THR A 109 7.06 14.43 1.61
CA THR A 109 7.59 15.62 2.29
C THR A 109 8.25 15.32 3.63
N TRP A 110 7.98 14.16 4.24
CA TRP A 110 8.60 13.79 5.51
C TRP A 110 10.05 13.33 5.31
N ASP A 111 10.88 13.54 6.34
CA ASP A 111 12.31 13.28 6.27
C ASP A 111 12.59 11.79 6.26
N ALA A 112 13.54 11.37 5.40
CA ALA A 112 14.08 10.01 5.40
C ALA A 112 14.66 9.62 6.77
N ALA A 113 15.13 10.59 7.55
CA ALA A 113 15.59 10.38 8.93
C ALA A 113 14.47 9.87 9.86
N ALA A 114 13.20 10.23 9.60
CA ALA A 114 12.06 9.71 10.34
C ALA A 114 11.80 8.22 10.05
N ALA A 115 12.23 7.75 8.86
CA ALA A 115 12.19 6.34 8.48
C ALA A 115 13.40 5.54 8.98
N GLU A 116 14.44 6.21 9.52
CA GLU A 116 15.57 5.52 10.09
C GLU A 116 15.21 4.79 11.37
N LYS A 117 15.96 3.73 11.68
CA LYS A 117 15.72 2.91 12.87
C LYS A 117 15.87 3.66 14.21
N GLY A 118 16.37 4.90 14.21
CA GLY A 118 16.45 5.75 15.41
C GLY A 118 17.30 5.17 16.55
N GLY A 119 18.30 4.33 16.22
CA GLY A 119 19.15 3.65 17.19
C GLY A 119 18.70 2.25 17.59
N TYR A 120 17.55 1.78 17.08
CA TYR A 120 17.08 0.42 17.29
C TYR A 120 17.70 -0.58 16.30
N GLU A 121 17.82 -1.85 16.67
CA GLU A 121 18.35 -2.89 15.77
C GLU A 121 17.39 -3.21 14.61
N THR A 122 16.09 -3.19 14.88
CA THR A 122 15.04 -3.50 13.91
C THR A 122 13.96 -2.41 13.87
N PHE A 123 13.26 -2.28 12.75
CA PHE A 123 12.09 -1.40 12.66
C PHE A 123 10.98 -1.82 13.61
N MET A 124 10.76 -3.12 13.78
CA MET A 124 9.75 -3.64 14.69
C MET A 124 10.04 -3.21 16.14
N GLU A 125 11.28 -3.26 16.56
CA GLU A 125 11.67 -2.79 17.90
C GLU A 125 11.38 -1.30 18.06
N LYS A 126 11.78 -0.47 17.08
CA LYS A 126 11.44 0.95 17.03
C LYS A 126 9.94 1.17 17.17
N GLU A 127 9.13 0.51 16.33
CA GLU A 127 7.67 0.65 16.32
C GLU A 127 7.04 0.24 17.66
N ILE A 128 7.54 -0.80 18.31
CA ILE A 128 7.09 -1.20 19.64
C ILE A 128 7.31 -0.08 20.68
N TYR A 129 8.46 0.55 20.67
CA TYR A 129 8.78 1.64 21.60
C TYR A 129 8.12 2.98 21.23
N GLU A 130 7.75 3.18 19.96
CA GLU A 130 7.03 4.36 19.49
C GLU A 130 5.51 4.29 19.74
N GLN A 131 4.95 3.12 20.06
CA GLN A 131 3.51 2.96 20.28
C GLN A 131 2.88 4.00 21.23
N PRO A 132 3.47 4.38 22.38
CA PRO A 132 2.89 5.39 23.26
C PRO A 132 2.72 6.74 22.55
N HIS A 133 3.69 7.15 21.74
CA HIS A 133 3.62 8.38 20.95
C HIS A 133 2.59 8.27 19.83
N ALA A 134 2.61 7.17 19.08
CA ALA A 134 1.67 6.93 18.00
C ALA A 134 0.20 6.93 18.49
N VAL A 135 -0.06 6.35 19.66
CA VAL A 135 -1.39 6.37 20.29
C VAL A 135 -1.75 7.80 20.73
N ALA A 136 -0.84 8.53 21.37
CA ALA A 136 -1.07 9.90 21.79
C ALA A 136 -1.36 10.81 20.58
N ASP A 137 -0.57 10.71 19.51
CA ASP A 137 -0.75 11.48 18.29
C ASP A 137 -2.08 11.15 17.57
N THR A 138 -2.47 9.87 17.60
CA THR A 138 -3.76 9.43 17.05
C THR A 138 -4.94 10.04 17.82
N LEU A 139 -4.79 10.28 19.11
CA LEU A 139 -5.83 10.86 19.96
C LEU A 139 -5.83 12.39 19.96
N LEU A 140 -4.80 13.03 19.41
CA LEU A 140 -4.72 14.51 19.31
C LEU A 140 -5.94 15.07 18.58
N GLY A 141 -6.65 16.00 19.23
CA GLY A 141 -7.86 16.61 18.69
C GLY A 141 -9.09 15.70 18.66
N ARG A 142 -9.02 14.51 19.27
CA ARG A 142 -10.12 13.55 19.36
C ARG A 142 -10.68 13.39 20.77
N THR A 143 -10.40 14.37 21.63
CA THR A 143 -10.98 14.46 22.98
C THR A 143 -11.65 15.81 23.16
N ASP A 144 -12.79 15.84 23.85
CA ASP A 144 -13.44 17.08 24.27
C ASP A 144 -12.75 17.68 25.53
N ASP A 145 -13.26 18.83 26.00
CA ASP A 145 -12.73 19.53 27.17
C ASP A 145 -12.88 18.73 28.47
N GLU A 146 -13.79 17.75 28.51
CA GLU A 146 -13.98 16.82 29.62
C GLU A 146 -13.15 15.54 29.50
N GLY A 147 -12.32 15.43 28.44
CA GLY A 147 -11.45 14.28 28.19
C GLY A 147 -12.17 13.05 27.62
N ARG A 148 -13.40 13.21 27.12
CA ARG A 148 -14.14 12.12 26.45
C ARG A 148 -13.71 12.03 24.99
N LEU A 149 -13.66 10.81 24.48
CA LEU A 149 -13.29 10.54 23.09
C LEU A 149 -14.38 11.05 22.12
N VAL A 150 -14.00 11.89 21.18
CA VAL A 150 -14.85 12.39 20.09
C VAL A 150 -14.32 11.85 18.79
N LEU A 151 -15.07 10.94 18.15
CA LEU A 151 -14.72 10.33 16.87
C LEU A 151 -15.80 10.71 15.84
N ASP A 152 -15.52 11.72 15.04
CA ASP A 152 -16.46 12.28 14.06
C ASP A 152 -16.98 11.27 13.03
N GLU A 153 -16.22 10.22 12.77
CA GLU A 153 -16.57 9.17 11.81
C GLU A 153 -17.30 7.98 12.44
N VAL A 154 -17.28 7.84 13.77
CA VAL A 154 -17.95 6.76 14.48
C VAL A 154 -19.34 7.19 14.90
N ARG A 155 -20.33 6.68 14.20
CA ARG A 155 -21.77 7.00 14.45
C ARG A 155 -22.41 5.99 15.40
N ILE A 156 -21.78 5.79 16.56
CA ILE A 156 -22.31 4.96 17.63
C ILE A 156 -22.68 5.89 18.79
N SER A 157 -23.94 5.87 19.23
CA SER A 157 -24.39 6.68 20.35
C SER A 157 -23.84 6.13 21.69
N GLU A 158 -23.77 6.99 22.73
CA GLU A 158 -23.37 6.56 24.08
C GLU A 158 -24.29 5.44 24.61
N GLU A 159 -25.58 5.49 24.30
CA GLU A 159 -26.53 4.44 24.65
C GLU A 159 -26.19 3.11 23.97
N GLN A 160 -25.84 3.14 22.69
CA GLN A 160 -25.41 1.95 21.95
C GLN A 160 -24.07 1.42 22.49
N LEU A 161 -23.11 2.30 22.82
CA LEU A 161 -21.85 1.91 23.43
C LEU A 161 -22.08 1.21 24.78
N GLY A 162 -23.00 1.72 25.60
CA GLY A 162 -23.34 1.13 26.91
C GLY A 162 -24.02 -0.25 26.79
N GLN A 163 -24.54 -0.63 25.63
CA GLN A 163 -25.18 -1.92 25.37
C GLN A 163 -24.23 -2.97 24.76
N ILE A 164 -22.96 -2.60 24.48
CA ILE A 164 -21.99 -3.52 23.89
C ILE A 164 -21.45 -4.47 24.94
N ASP A 165 -21.82 -5.74 24.85
CA ASP A 165 -21.28 -6.81 25.71
C ASP A 165 -19.99 -7.43 25.16
N ARG A 166 -19.74 -7.28 23.84
CA ARG A 166 -18.57 -7.90 23.20
C ARG A 166 -18.08 -7.06 22.02
N ILE A 167 -16.78 -6.87 21.98
CA ILE A 167 -16.07 -6.31 20.82
C ILE A 167 -15.22 -7.42 20.22
N VAL A 168 -15.36 -7.63 18.91
CA VAL A 168 -14.53 -8.56 18.15
C VAL A 168 -13.71 -7.72 17.16
N VAL A 169 -12.39 -7.77 17.34
CA VAL A 169 -11.44 -7.13 16.42
C VAL A 169 -10.97 -8.17 15.41
N VAL A 170 -11.16 -7.88 14.13
CA VAL A 170 -10.70 -8.72 13.03
C VAL A 170 -9.71 -7.91 12.21
N ALA A 171 -8.51 -8.42 12.07
CA ALA A 171 -7.45 -7.77 11.29
C ALA A 171 -6.74 -8.78 10.40
N CYS A 172 -6.18 -8.33 9.27
CA CYS A 172 -5.31 -9.11 8.42
C CYS A 172 -3.88 -8.60 8.62
N GLY A 173 -3.06 -9.44 9.08
CA GLY A 173 -1.84 -9.32 9.14
C GLY A 173 -0.68 -8.74 9.23
N THR A 174 -0.17 -7.90 8.72
CA THR A 174 1.09 -7.19 8.99
C THR A 174 0.86 -5.86 9.71
N ALA A 175 -0.30 -5.70 10.24
CA ALA A 175 -0.59 -4.53 11.07
C ALA A 175 -0.23 -4.83 12.52
#